data_5a32205561ed8aca0c09170cd679a779
#
_entry.id   5a32205561ed8aca0c09170cd679a779
#
_cell.length_a   1.000
_cell.length_b   1.000
_cell.length_c   1.000
_cell.angle_alpha   90.00
_cell.angle_beta   90.00
_cell.angle_gamma   90.00
#
_symmetry.space_group_name_H-M   'P 1'
#
loop_
_entity.id
_entity.type
_entity.pdbx_description
1 polymer ?
#
loop_
_entity_poly.entity_id
_entity_poly.type
_entity_poly.pdbx_seq_one_letter_code
_entity_poly.pdbx_strand_id
1 'polypeptide(L)'
;MKNIFLFILIIISQNLISQRLSGSWGYNIQGSQINLYGDKVINDNYGGSSGTLKVALYASYYQYNGGTITGYNLFETTLGELSGGYSYNDISDYGYISEPPGGVYFMTI
;
A
#
# COMPACT_ATOMS: atom_id res chain seq x y z
N MET A 1 1.79 -6.26 -10.62
CA MET A 1 1.65 -5.68 -10.06
C MET A 1 0.82 -4.70 -10.25
N LYS A 2 0.09 -4.64 -10.92
CA LYS A 2 -0.71 -3.83 -11.19
C LYS A 2 -1.75 -3.60 -10.24
N ASN A 3 -2.13 -4.22 -9.38
CA ASN A 3 -3.22 -3.99 -8.55
C ASN A 3 -2.95 -3.10 -7.45
N ILE A 4 -1.81 -2.60 -7.44
CA ILE A 4 -1.36 -1.93 -6.38
C ILE A 4 -2.08 -0.76 -5.94
N PHE A 5 -2.41 0.12 -6.81
CA PHE A 5 -2.90 1.37 -6.33
C PHE A 5 -4.28 1.27 -5.85
N LEU A 6 -4.95 0.22 -6.08
CA LEU A 6 -6.28 0.12 -5.64
C LEU A 6 -6.40 -0.02 -4.16
N PHE A 7 -5.39 -0.55 -3.56
CA PHE A 7 -5.43 -0.77 -2.17
C PHE A 7 -5.67 0.48 -1.38
N ILE A 8 -5.02 1.52 -1.73
CA ILE A 8 -5.19 2.75 -1.01
C ILE A 8 -6.51 3.38 -1.28
N LEU A 9 -6.96 3.29 -2.47
CA LEU A 9 -8.21 3.91 -2.75
C LEU A 9 -9.34 3.39 -1.98
N ILE A 10 -9.25 2.18 -1.61
CA ILE A 10 -10.29 1.64 -0.95
C ILE A 10 -10.53 2.23 0.32
N ILE A 11 -9.54 2.56 0.94
CA ILE A 11 -9.66 3.04 2.18
C ILE A 11 -10.41 4.24 2.28
N ILE A 12 -10.38 5.00 1.30
CA ILE A 12 -11.01 6.17 1.43
C ILE A 12 -12.15 6.28 0.76
N SER A 13 -12.71 5.45 0.44
CA SER A 13 -13.73 5.42 -0.32
C SER A 13 -14.71 6.34 -0.25
N GLN A 14 -15.00 6.94 0.44
CA GLN A 14 -16.03 7.60 0.48
C GLN A 14 -16.18 8.61 -0.38
N ASN A 15 -15.62 9.37 -0.64
CA ASN A 15 -16.00 10.29 -1.45
C ASN A 15 -15.05 10.91 -2.04
N LEU A 16 -14.87 11.38 -2.52
CA LEU A 16 -14.15 12.19 -3.15
C LEU A 16 -12.80 12.16 -2.89
N ILE A 17 -12.28 11.50 -2.11
CA ILE A 17 -10.98 11.50 -1.88
C ILE A 17 -10.20 10.76 -2.70
N SER A 18 -9.06 11.07 -3.05
CA SER A 18 -8.23 10.43 -3.98
C SER A 18 -6.82 10.37 -3.55
N GLN A 19 -6.49 9.51 -2.66
CA GLN A 19 -5.10 9.18 -2.43
C GLN A 19 -4.78 7.94 -3.25
N ARG A 20 -3.65 7.92 -3.89
CA ARG A 20 -3.30 6.80 -4.78
C ARG A 20 -1.81 6.57 -4.82
N LEU A 21 -1.44 5.36 -5.17
CA LEU A 21 -0.07 5.02 -5.46
C LEU A 21 0.20 5.36 -6.91
N SER A 22 1.37 5.84 -7.18
CA SER A 22 1.76 6.18 -8.54
C SER A 22 3.16 5.71 -8.82
N GLY A 23 3.43 5.43 -10.06
CA GLY A 23 4.74 4.97 -10.46
C GLY A 23 4.94 3.50 -10.18
N SER A 24 6.17 3.11 -9.99
CA SER A 24 6.52 1.72 -9.78
C SER A 24 6.60 1.41 -8.32
N TRP A 25 6.07 0.27 -7.93
CA TRP A 25 6.09 -0.20 -6.55
C TRP A 25 6.55 -1.64 -6.51
N GLY A 26 7.23 -2.00 -5.46
CA GLY A 26 7.70 -3.35 -5.33
C GLY A 26 8.15 -3.69 -3.94
N TYR A 27 8.61 -4.91 -3.78
CA TYR A 27 9.13 -5.37 -2.52
C TYR A 27 10.21 -6.40 -2.77
N ASN A 28 11.06 -6.56 -1.78
CA ASN A 28 12.11 -7.55 -1.85
C ASN A 28 12.18 -8.24 -0.51
N ILE A 29 12.05 -9.54 -0.49
CA ILE A 29 12.08 -10.32 0.73
C ILE A 29 13.28 -11.23 0.72
N GLN A 30 14.08 -11.15 1.79
CA GLN A 30 15.20 -12.05 1.96
C GLN A 30 15.12 -12.61 3.37
N GLY A 31 14.83 -13.89 3.48
CA GLY A 31 14.60 -14.52 4.76
C GLY A 31 13.36 -13.91 5.39
N SER A 32 13.49 -13.34 6.55
CA SER A 32 12.36 -12.69 7.20
C SER A 32 12.40 -11.19 7.06
N GLN A 33 13.33 -10.66 6.31
CA GLN A 33 13.41 -9.22 6.13
C GLN A 33 12.78 -8.80 4.83
N ILE A 34 12.24 -7.59 4.81
CA ILE A 34 11.59 -7.06 3.64
C ILE A 34 11.98 -5.61 3.43
N ASN A 35 12.06 -5.22 2.18
CA ASN A 35 12.10 -3.82 1.78
C ASN A 35 10.88 -3.57 0.91
N LEU A 36 10.04 -2.62 1.31
CA LEU A 36 8.88 -2.23 0.55
C LEU A 36 9.16 -0.83 0.01
N TYR A 37 9.05 -0.64 -1.30
CA TYR A 37 9.46 0.61 -1.90
C TYR A 37 8.54 1.03 -3.03
N GLY A 38 8.56 2.30 -3.33
CA GLY A 38 7.76 2.81 -4.42
C GLY A 38 7.99 4.28 -4.72
N ASP A 39 7.45 4.71 -5.82
CA ASP A 39 7.73 6.04 -6.31
C ASP A 39 6.96 7.14 -5.61
N LYS A 40 5.66 7.03 -5.51
CA LYS A 40 4.86 8.11 -4.99
C LYS A 40 3.54 7.67 -4.39
N VAL A 41 3.13 8.40 -3.38
CA VAL A 41 1.76 8.37 -2.91
C VAL A 41 1.25 9.80 -3.06
N ILE A 42 0.14 9.99 -3.74
CA ILE A 42 -0.37 11.30 -4.09
C ILE A 42 -1.72 11.53 -3.46
N ASN A 43 -1.94 12.72 -2.96
CA ASN A 43 -3.26 13.14 -2.54
C ASN A 43 -3.77 14.14 -3.56
N ASP A 44 -4.73 13.72 -4.39
CA ASP A 44 -5.24 14.54 -5.48
C ASP A 44 -6.31 15.53 -5.04
N ASN A 45 -6.65 15.56 -3.78
CA ASN A 45 -7.65 16.50 -3.35
C ASN A 45 -7.12 17.92 -3.39
N TYR A 46 -8.04 18.88 -3.42
CA TYR A 46 -7.63 20.22 -3.50
C TYR A 46 -7.16 20.75 -2.19
N GLY A 47 -7.60 20.38 -1.14
CA GLY A 47 -7.19 20.94 0.12
C GLY A 47 -7.42 19.91 1.19
N GLY A 48 -7.29 20.31 2.43
CA GLY A 48 -7.46 19.41 3.54
C GLY A 48 -6.29 18.47 3.69
N SER A 49 -6.48 17.46 4.48
CA SER A 49 -5.44 16.49 4.76
C SER A 49 -6.03 15.09 4.79
N SER A 50 -5.26 14.12 4.45
CA SER A 50 -5.70 12.74 4.58
C SER A 50 -5.68 12.39 6.04
N GLY A 51 -6.15 11.37 6.48
CA GLY A 51 -5.80 10.83 7.78
C GLY A 51 -4.42 10.22 7.65
N THR A 52 -4.02 9.45 8.61
CA THR A 52 -2.75 8.77 8.55
C THR A 52 -2.77 7.72 7.45
N LEU A 53 -1.84 7.82 6.54
CA LEU A 53 -1.73 6.89 5.43
C LEU A 53 -0.73 5.80 5.75
N LYS A 54 -1.01 4.62 5.25
CA LYS A 54 -0.10 3.49 5.36
C LYS A 54 -0.05 2.78 4.03
N VAL A 55 1.08 2.21 3.71
CA VAL A 55 1.22 1.33 2.56
C VAL A 55 1.53 -0.05 3.10
N ALA A 56 0.87 -1.05 2.59
CA ALA A 56 1.02 -2.40 3.11
C ALA A 56 1.15 -3.42 2.01
N LEU A 57 1.83 -4.53 2.31
CA LEU A 57 1.91 -5.67 1.43
C LEU A 57 1.05 -6.78 2.01
N TYR A 58 0.10 -7.24 1.21
CA TYR A 58 -0.80 -8.31 1.61
C TYR A 58 -0.58 -9.57 0.79
N ALA A 59 -0.76 -10.69 1.44
CA ALA A 59 -0.80 -11.99 0.76
C ALA A 59 -2.21 -12.53 0.87
N SER A 60 -2.80 -12.91 -0.22
CA SER A 60 -4.18 -13.42 -0.21
C SER A 60 -4.30 -14.68 -1.03
N TYR A 61 -5.32 -15.49 -0.72
CA TYR A 61 -5.54 -16.73 -1.45
C TYR A 61 -6.15 -16.45 -2.82
N TYR A 62 -6.82 -15.35 -2.99
CA TYR A 62 -7.47 -15.02 -4.26
C TYR A 62 -6.91 -13.73 -4.79
N GLN A 63 -6.87 -13.61 -6.09
CA GLN A 63 -6.36 -12.41 -6.72
C GLN A 63 -7.22 -11.22 -6.34
N TYR A 64 -6.58 -10.11 -5.98
CA TYR A 64 -7.29 -8.92 -5.61
C TYR A 64 -7.85 -8.25 -6.86
N ASN A 65 -9.12 -7.90 -6.84
CA ASN A 65 -9.72 -7.23 -7.98
C ASN A 65 -10.58 -6.06 -7.53
N GLY A 66 -10.23 -5.44 -6.48
CA GLY A 66 -10.89 -4.23 -6.02
C GLY A 66 -11.67 -4.47 -4.75
N GLY A 67 -12.02 -3.41 -4.07
CA GLY A 67 -12.78 -3.48 -2.83
C GLY A 67 -11.90 -3.81 -1.64
N THR A 68 -12.50 -4.42 -0.65
CA THR A 68 -11.77 -4.80 0.54
C THR A 68 -10.89 -6.00 0.27
N ILE A 69 -9.67 -5.96 0.73
CA ILE A 69 -8.80 -7.09 0.56
C ILE A 69 -8.87 -7.98 1.80
N THR A 70 -8.97 -9.27 1.58
CA THR A 70 -8.97 -10.25 2.64
C THR A 70 -7.70 -11.06 2.52
N GLY A 71 -6.87 -11.03 3.53
CA GLY A 71 -5.62 -11.76 3.47
C GLY A 71 -4.75 -11.46 4.66
N TYR A 72 -3.48 -11.78 4.55
CA TYR A 72 -2.52 -11.58 5.60
C TYR A 72 -1.70 -10.33 5.34
N ASN A 73 -1.66 -9.43 6.32
CA ASN A 73 -0.83 -8.25 6.22
C ASN A 73 0.60 -8.67 6.57
N LEU A 74 1.48 -8.70 5.61
CA LEU A 74 2.84 -9.15 5.82
C LEU A 74 3.72 -8.02 6.34
N PHE A 75 3.46 -6.81 5.95
CA PHE A 75 4.28 -5.69 6.34
C PHE A 75 3.56 -4.40 5.99
N GLU A 76 3.69 -3.40 6.83
CA GLU A 76 3.14 -2.10 6.48
C GLU A 76 4.06 -0.99 6.95
N THR A 77 4.01 0.11 6.26
CA THR A 77 4.75 1.29 6.63
C THR A 77 3.81 2.46 6.76
N THR A 78 3.99 3.23 7.81
CA THR A 78 3.15 4.39 8.07
C THR A 78 3.82 5.62 7.50
N LEU A 79 3.07 6.37 6.71
CA LEU A 79 3.62 7.55 6.08
C LEU A 79 3.23 8.84 6.79
N GLY A 80 2.11 8.83 7.46
CA GLY A 80 1.60 10.03 8.09
C GLY A 80 0.53 10.70 7.26
N GLU A 81 0.20 11.93 7.60
CA GLU A 81 -0.82 12.65 6.90
C GLU A 81 -0.26 13.30 5.66
N LEU A 82 -1.10 13.51 4.66
CA LEU A 82 -0.68 14.11 3.41
C LEU A 82 -1.70 15.16 3.00
N SER A 83 -1.26 16.38 2.86
CA SER A 83 -2.14 17.47 2.46
C SER A 83 -2.55 17.33 1.01
N GLY A 84 -3.71 17.87 0.69
CA GLY A 84 -4.20 17.82 -0.67
C GLY A 84 -3.25 18.50 -1.63
N GLY A 85 -3.03 17.90 -2.76
CA GLY A 85 -2.12 18.41 -3.77
C GLY A 85 -0.67 18.06 -3.55
N TYR A 86 -0.36 17.33 -2.49
CA TYR A 86 1.02 16.97 -2.19
C TYR A 86 1.27 15.47 -2.40
N SER A 87 2.50 15.08 -2.34
CA SER A 87 2.87 13.67 -2.47
C SER A 87 4.01 13.31 -1.56
N TYR A 88 4.06 12.05 -1.18
CA TYR A 88 5.26 11.46 -0.60
C TYR A 88 6.00 10.78 -1.75
N ASN A 89 7.29 10.98 -1.83
CA ASN A 89 8.09 10.46 -2.94
C ASN A 89 9.20 9.54 -2.45
N ASP A 90 9.63 8.66 -3.31
CA ASP A 90 10.80 7.81 -3.05
C ASP A 90 10.70 7.09 -1.72
N ILE A 91 9.65 6.33 -1.57
CA ILE A 91 9.38 5.63 -0.34
C ILE A 91 10.19 4.34 -0.32
N SER A 92 10.82 4.06 0.79
CA SER A 92 11.52 2.81 0.97
C SER A 92 11.57 2.53 2.46
N ASP A 93 11.08 1.38 2.86
CA ASP A 93 11.09 1.01 4.26
C ASP A 93 11.52 -0.43 4.41
N TYR A 94 12.28 -0.70 5.45
CA TYR A 94 12.81 -2.02 5.71
C TYR A 94 12.26 -2.51 7.04
N GLY A 95 12.02 -3.79 7.13
CA GLY A 95 11.55 -4.38 8.37
C GLY A 95 11.49 -5.88 8.27
N TYR A 96 10.69 -6.48 9.12
CA TYR A 96 10.53 -7.92 9.15
C TYR A 96 9.11 -8.27 8.77
N ILE A 97 8.94 -9.30 8.00
CA ILE A 97 7.61 -9.70 7.60
C ILE A 97 6.96 -10.52 8.67
N SER A 98 5.65 -10.45 8.70
CA SER A 98 4.84 -11.36 9.48
C SER A 98 4.51 -12.51 8.57
N GLU A 99 5.00 -13.69 8.87
CA GLU A 99 4.85 -14.79 7.94
C GLU A 99 3.47 -15.36 7.95
N PRO A 100 2.86 -15.58 6.81
CA PRO A 100 1.57 -16.23 6.78
C PRO A 100 1.75 -17.73 6.90
N PRO A 101 0.68 -18.48 7.08
CA PRO A 101 0.77 -19.94 7.02
C PRO A 101 1.34 -20.39 5.69
N GLY A 102 1.91 -21.56 5.64
CA GLY A 102 2.47 -22.06 4.40
C GLY A 102 1.42 -22.12 3.32
N GLY A 103 1.81 -21.86 2.09
CA GLY A 103 0.88 -21.87 0.98
C GLY A 103 1.35 -21.03 -0.18
N VAL A 104 0.46 -20.86 -1.13
CA VAL A 104 0.73 -20.07 -2.31
C VAL A 104 -0.23 -18.89 -2.29
N TYR A 105 0.30 -17.68 -2.51
CA TYR A 105 -0.48 -16.48 -2.35
C TYR A 105 -0.31 -15.53 -3.51
N PHE A 106 -1.33 -14.69 -3.72
CA PHE A 106 -1.21 -13.53 -4.57
C PHE A 106 -0.75 -12.38 -3.69
N MET A 107 0.14 -11.54 -4.19
CA MET A 107 0.68 -10.42 -3.43
C MET A 107 0.13 -9.11 -3.95
N THR A 108 -0.24 -8.22 -3.04
CA THR A 108 -0.82 -6.92 -3.40
C THR A 108 -0.26 -5.84 -2.47
N ILE A 109 0.14 -4.75 -3.03
CA ILE A 109 0.58 -3.59 -2.27
C ILE A 109 -0.54 -2.57 -2.25
#